data_b2c1296adad74b5b5f193fd0131bacb9
#
_entry.id   b2c1296adad74b5b5f193fd0131bacb9
#
_cell.length_a   1.000
_cell.length_b   1.000
_cell.length_c   1.000
_cell.angle_alpha   90.00
_cell.angle_beta   90.00
_cell.angle_gamma   90.00
#
_symmetry.space_group_name_H-M   'P 1'
#
loop_
_entity.id
_entity.type
_entity.pdbx_description
1 polymer ?
#
loop_
_entity_poly.entity_id
_entity_poly.type
_entity_poly.pdbx_seq_one_letter_code
_entity_poly.pdbx_strand_id
1 'polypeptide(L)'
;PLVSSSAASDVYKRQGDSARRTGNEFVFQQLAIQNIENMNNLKVDKIITQCPHCFNTIANEYPQLGGEYKVIHHSQLLTELVQSGRIEVGTSDKPYKITYHDSCYLGRHNDIYTAPREIVGSIGGIEIREMKRQGTQSFCCGAGGGRMWMEESVGKKVNIERSQEAIETGAD
;
A
#
# COMPACT_ATOMS: atom_id res chain seq x y z
N PRO A 1 -3.82 -21.22 5.98
CA PRO A 1 -5.04 -20.41 5.85
C PRO A 1 -4.68 -19.00 5.37
N LEU A 2 -5.39 -18.50 4.35
CA LEU A 2 -5.27 -17.11 3.91
C LEU A 2 -6.02 -16.23 4.91
N VAL A 3 -5.32 -15.35 5.60
CA VAL A 3 -5.95 -14.32 6.40
C VAL A 3 -6.06 -13.06 5.55
N SER A 4 -7.29 -12.74 5.12
CA SER A 4 -7.59 -11.50 4.43
C SER A 4 -7.81 -10.40 5.46
N SER A 5 -7.03 -9.32 5.41
CA SER A 5 -7.23 -8.15 6.25
C SER A 5 -8.29 -7.21 5.66
N SER A 6 -9.50 -7.72 5.45
CA SER A 6 -10.63 -6.91 4.94
C SER A 6 -11.23 -5.94 5.98
N ALA A 7 -10.83 -6.05 7.24
CA ALA A 7 -11.18 -5.09 8.29
C ALA A 7 -10.19 -3.91 8.29
N ALA A 8 -10.09 -3.22 7.16
CA ALA A 8 -9.05 -2.22 6.92
C ALA A 8 -9.02 -1.04 7.90
N SER A 9 -10.14 -0.65 8.51
CA SER A 9 -10.17 0.51 9.41
C SER A 9 -9.56 0.23 10.79
N ASP A 10 -9.64 -1.00 11.29
CA ASP A 10 -9.08 -1.37 12.59
C ASP A 10 -7.61 -1.86 12.50
N VAL A 11 -7.21 -2.38 11.36
CA VAL A 11 -5.86 -2.92 11.13
C VAL A 11 -4.80 -1.80 11.09
N TYR A 12 -5.13 -0.62 10.60
CA TYR A 12 -4.24 0.54 10.64
C TYR A 12 -3.75 0.90 12.03
N LYS A 13 -4.55 0.60 13.04
CA LYS A 13 -4.21 0.86 14.44
C LYS A 13 -3.49 -0.32 15.10
N ARG A 14 -3.63 -1.52 14.56
CA ARG A 14 -3.20 -2.76 15.24
C ARG A 14 -1.83 -3.28 14.86
N GLN A 15 -1.27 -2.95 13.70
CA GLN A 15 0.08 -3.41 13.33
C GLN A 15 1.21 -2.55 13.90
N GLY A 16 0.88 -1.39 14.48
CA GLY A 16 1.84 -0.54 15.15
C GLY A 16 2.58 0.46 14.28
N ASP A 17 2.40 0.46 12.94
CA ASP A 17 3.12 1.38 12.04
C ASP A 17 3.01 2.84 12.48
N SER A 18 1.81 3.33 12.70
CA SER A 18 1.60 4.72 13.13
C SER A 18 2.30 5.05 14.45
N ALA A 19 2.30 4.13 15.42
CA ALA A 19 3.01 4.31 16.67
C ALA A 19 4.52 4.44 16.45
N ARG A 20 5.09 3.52 15.65
CA ARG A 20 6.52 3.53 15.33
C ARG A 20 6.93 4.81 14.61
N ARG A 21 6.16 5.26 13.60
CA ARG A 21 6.45 6.49 12.82
C ARG A 21 6.35 7.77 13.64
N THR A 22 5.55 7.77 14.71
CA THR A 22 5.46 8.90 15.64
C THR A 22 6.41 8.79 16.84
N GLY A 23 7.33 7.80 16.84
CA GLY A 23 8.36 7.62 17.85
C GLY A 23 7.92 6.81 19.07
N ASN A 24 6.74 6.19 19.07
CA ASN A 24 6.28 5.34 20.16
C ASN A 24 6.63 3.88 19.91
N GLU A 25 7.94 3.56 20.03
CA GLU A 25 8.47 2.23 19.80
C GLU A 25 7.90 1.18 20.76
N PHE A 26 7.62 1.56 22.01
CA PHE A 26 7.05 0.66 22.99
C PHE A 26 5.67 0.14 22.56
N VAL A 27 4.78 1.03 22.14
CA VAL A 27 3.45 0.65 21.65
C VAL A 27 3.56 -0.18 20.37
N PHE A 28 4.48 0.18 19.47
CA PHE A 28 4.74 -0.62 18.27
C PHE A 28 5.12 -2.06 18.62
N GLN A 29 6.11 -2.25 19.49
CA GLN A 29 6.57 -3.58 19.89
C GLN A 29 5.48 -4.42 20.56
N GLN A 30 4.71 -3.83 21.46
CA GLN A 30 3.59 -4.54 22.09
C GLN A 30 2.55 -5.04 21.06
N LEU A 31 2.15 -4.17 20.14
CA LEU A 31 1.18 -4.53 19.10
C LEU A 31 1.75 -5.58 18.13
N ALA A 32 3.01 -5.43 17.74
CA ALA A 32 3.68 -6.36 16.83
C ALA A 32 3.82 -7.75 17.46
N ILE A 33 4.29 -7.84 18.71
CA ILE A 33 4.44 -9.12 19.42
C ILE A 33 3.08 -9.82 19.56
N GLN A 34 2.03 -9.10 19.97
CA GLN A 34 0.69 -9.67 20.06
C GLN A 34 0.19 -10.21 18.71
N ASN A 35 0.44 -9.48 17.62
CA ASN A 35 0.05 -9.92 16.29
C ASN A 35 0.86 -11.15 15.84
N ILE A 36 2.16 -11.18 16.10
CA ILE A 36 3.05 -12.31 15.79
C ILE A 36 2.59 -13.55 16.53
N GLU A 37 2.32 -13.46 17.83
CA GLU A 37 1.79 -14.58 18.62
C GLU A 37 0.47 -15.11 18.05
N ASN A 38 -0.47 -14.22 17.71
CA ASN A 38 -1.75 -14.62 17.13
C ASN A 38 -1.57 -15.32 15.78
N MET A 39 -0.72 -14.77 14.90
CA MET A 39 -0.46 -15.36 13.58
C MET A 39 0.26 -16.71 13.69
N ASN A 40 1.21 -16.83 14.62
CA ASN A 40 1.93 -18.08 14.87
C ASN A 40 0.99 -19.18 15.44
N ASN A 41 0.10 -18.81 16.36
CA ASN A 41 -0.92 -19.72 16.90
C ASN A 41 -1.87 -20.21 15.81
N LEU A 42 -2.20 -19.37 14.84
CA LEU A 42 -3.03 -19.71 13.67
C LEU A 42 -2.23 -20.42 12.57
N LYS A 43 -0.91 -20.60 12.74
CA LYS A 43 0.00 -21.18 11.74
C LYS A 43 -0.11 -20.47 10.39
N VAL A 44 -0.12 -19.13 10.42
CA VAL A 44 -0.18 -18.30 9.21
C VAL A 44 1.18 -18.38 8.51
N ASP A 45 1.17 -18.80 7.24
CA ASP A 45 2.36 -18.87 6.39
C ASP A 45 2.42 -17.71 5.39
N LYS A 46 1.27 -17.34 4.83
CA LYS A 46 1.14 -16.31 3.78
C LYS A 46 0.12 -15.25 4.15
N ILE A 47 0.50 -13.99 4.00
CA ILE A 47 -0.34 -12.82 4.31
C ILE A 47 -0.54 -12.00 3.04
N ILE A 48 -1.79 -11.66 2.75
CA ILE A 48 -2.15 -10.74 1.67
C ILE A 48 -2.60 -9.44 2.29
N THR A 49 -1.98 -8.34 1.89
CA THR A 49 -2.32 -7.00 2.38
C THR A 49 -2.79 -6.08 1.25
N GLN A 50 -3.70 -5.17 1.56
CA GLN A 50 -4.11 -4.09 0.65
C GLN A 50 -3.34 -2.81 0.93
N CYS A 51 -2.89 -2.64 2.16
CA CYS A 51 -2.25 -1.43 2.62
C CYS A 51 -0.73 -1.53 2.47
N PRO A 52 -0.07 -0.59 1.77
CA PRO A 52 1.38 -0.55 1.65
C PRO A 52 2.13 -0.44 2.98
N HIS A 53 1.54 0.27 3.96
CA HIS A 53 2.11 0.36 5.31
C HIS A 53 2.08 -1.00 6.01
N CYS A 54 0.94 -1.72 5.95
CA CYS A 54 0.83 -3.08 6.49
C CYS A 54 1.83 -4.02 5.83
N PHE A 55 1.93 -3.94 4.49
CA PHE A 55 2.90 -4.73 3.73
C PHE A 55 4.31 -4.52 4.28
N ASN A 56 4.77 -3.27 4.33
CA ASN A 56 6.11 -2.94 4.78
C ASN A 56 6.36 -3.37 6.23
N THR A 57 5.43 -3.07 7.13
CA THR A 57 5.59 -3.37 8.55
C THR A 57 5.66 -4.87 8.82
N ILE A 58 4.78 -5.65 8.20
CA ILE A 58 4.76 -7.10 8.41
C ILE A 58 5.94 -7.78 7.70
N ALA A 59 6.28 -7.36 6.48
CA ALA A 59 7.36 -7.97 5.71
C ALA A 59 8.76 -7.61 6.24
N ASN A 60 8.97 -6.36 6.67
CA ASN A 60 10.33 -5.85 6.90
C ASN A 60 10.61 -5.53 8.38
N GLU A 61 9.59 -5.31 9.18
CA GLU A 61 9.77 -4.86 10.56
C GLU A 61 9.44 -5.97 11.58
N TYR A 62 8.43 -6.80 11.34
CA TYR A 62 8.10 -7.94 12.19
C TYR A 62 9.20 -8.99 12.29
N PRO A 63 10.04 -9.25 11.27
CA PRO A 63 11.18 -10.15 11.42
C PRO A 63 12.14 -9.74 12.54
N GLN A 64 12.27 -8.46 12.85
CA GLN A 64 13.06 -7.94 13.97
C GLN A 64 12.55 -8.45 15.34
N LEU A 65 11.30 -8.89 15.40
CA LEU A 65 10.61 -9.38 16.60
C LEU A 65 10.23 -10.87 16.49
N GLY A 66 10.80 -11.59 15.51
CA GLY A 66 10.58 -13.02 15.31
C GLY A 66 9.34 -13.40 14.51
N GLY A 67 8.71 -12.44 13.80
CA GLY A 67 7.56 -12.67 12.93
C GLY A 67 7.96 -12.79 11.46
N GLU A 68 8.19 -14.00 10.96
CA GLU A 68 8.58 -14.24 9.57
C GLU A 68 7.41 -14.83 8.77
N TYR A 69 6.93 -14.07 7.77
CA TYR A 69 5.79 -14.44 6.94
C TYR A 69 6.05 -14.13 5.47
N LYS A 70 5.47 -14.93 4.58
CA LYS A 70 5.40 -14.57 3.15
C LYS A 70 4.33 -13.50 2.95
N VAL A 71 4.71 -12.24 2.89
CA VAL A 71 3.77 -11.13 2.67
C VAL A 71 3.67 -10.79 1.20
N ILE A 72 2.46 -10.61 0.69
CA ILE A 72 2.17 -10.25 -0.70
C ILE A 72 1.20 -9.07 -0.71
N HIS A 73 1.49 -8.05 -1.48
CA HIS A 73 0.53 -6.98 -1.74
C HIS A 73 -0.57 -7.46 -2.69
N HIS A 74 -1.80 -7.03 -2.47
CA HIS A 74 -2.94 -7.51 -3.27
C HIS A 74 -2.76 -7.30 -4.77
N SER A 75 -2.08 -6.21 -5.20
CA SER A 75 -1.80 -5.97 -6.62
C SER A 75 -0.92 -7.06 -7.23
N GLN A 76 0.09 -7.56 -6.50
CA GLN A 76 0.93 -8.66 -6.96
C GLN A 76 0.14 -9.95 -7.12
N LEU A 77 -0.74 -10.26 -6.13
CA LEU A 77 -1.60 -11.43 -6.22
C LEU A 77 -2.57 -11.33 -7.41
N LEU A 78 -3.22 -10.17 -7.58
CA LEU A 78 -4.17 -9.97 -8.68
C LEU A 78 -3.46 -10.07 -10.05
N THR A 79 -2.28 -9.49 -10.18
CA THR A 79 -1.47 -9.62 -11.40
C THR A 79 -1.14 -11.10 -11.69
N GLU A 80 -0.69 -11.86 -10.69
CA GLU A 80 -0.43 -13.30 -10.82
C GLU A 80 -1.68 -14.07 -11.28
N LEU A 81 -2.83 -13.78 -10.68
CA LEU A 81 -4.09 -14.46 -11.00
C LEU A 81 -4.58 -14.16 -12.42
N VAL A 82 -4.45 -12.93 -12.88
CA VAL A 82 -4.79 -12.52 -14.25
C VAL A 82 -3.83 -13.14 -15.25
N GLN A 83 -2.52 -13.05 -15.03
CA GLN A 83 -1.52 -13.61 -15.93
C GLN A 83 -1.60 -15.14 -16.03
N SER A 84 -2.03 -15.81 -14.97
CA SER A 84 -2.25 -17.26 -14.97
C SER A 84 -3.63 -17.69 -15.54
N GLY A 85 -4.47 -16.74 -15.96
CA GLY A 85 -5.81 -17.01 -16.48
C GLY A 85 -6.81 -17.49 -15.43
N ARG A 86 -6.50 -17.35 -14.15
CA ARG A 86 -7.38 -17.72 -13.02
C ARG A 86 -8.46 -16.68 -12.73
N ILE A 87 -8.24 -15.45 -13.18
CA ILE A 87 -9.22 -14.36 -13.16
C ILE A 87 -9.24 -13.75 -14.54
N GLU A 88 -10.44 -13.60 -15.10
CA GLU A 88 -10.67 -12.82 -16.30
C GLU A 88 -11.00 -11.38 -15.93
N VAL A 89 -10.34 -10.45 -16.62
CA VAL A 89 -10.58 -9.02 -16.41
C VAL A 89 -11.50 -8.53 -17.51
N GLY A 90 -12.60 -7.89 -17.11
CA GLY A 90 -13.58 -7.35 -18.05
C GLY A 90 -13.12 -6.03 -18.69
N THR A 91 -14.01 -5.50 -19.50
CA THR A 91 -13.86 -4.18 -20.13
C THR A 91 -14.79 -3.20 -19.44
N SER A 92 -14.33 -2.00 -19.20
CA SER A 92 -15.14 -0.91 -18.65
C SER A 92 -16.23 -0.49 -19.65
N ASP A 93 -17.43 -0.17 -19.18
CA ASP A 93 -18.54 0.31 -20.01
C ASP A 93 -18.24 1.64 -20.70
N LYS A 94 -17.29 2.40 -20.19
CA LYS A 94 -16.83 3.66 -20.74
C LYS A 94 -15.30 3.71 -20.73
N PRO A 95 -14.68 4.41 -21.69
CA PRO A 95 -13.27 4.70 -21.58
C PRO A 95 -13.02 5.65 -20.41
N TYR A 96 -12.06 5.30 -19.54
CA TYR A 96 -11.61 6.16 -18.46
C TYR A 96 -10.13 6.45 -18.58
N LYS A 97 -9.77 7.66 -18.23
CA LYS A 97 -8.38 8.08 -18.00
C LYS A 97 -8.16 8.11 -16.50
N ILE A 98 -7.26 7.30 -16.02
CA ILE A 98 -6.96 7.22 -14.59
C ILE A 98 -5.51 7.56 -14.35
N THR A 99 -5.21 8.11 -13.18
CA THR A 99 -3.83 8.30 -12.73
C THR A 99 -3.57 7.45 -11.51
N TYR A 100 -2.32 7.05 -11.33
CA TYR A 100 -1.90 6.20 -10.21
C TYR A 100 -0.86 6.90 -9.34
N HIS A 101 -1.09 6.88 -8.04
CA HIS A 101 -0.11 7.37 -7.07
C HIS A 101 0.77 6.23 -6.57
N ASP A 102 2.06 6.29 -6.84
CA ASP A 102 3.04 5.37 -6.27
C ASP A 102 3.18 5.60 -4.76
N SER A 103 2.60 4.70 -3.97
CA SER A 103 2.78 4.74 -2.52
C SER A 103 4.24 4.50 -2.17
N CYS A 104 4.81 5.37 -1.32
CA CYS A 104 6.21 5.27 -0.92
C CYS A 104 6.55 3.92 -0.26
N TYR A 105 5.64 3.37 0.55
CA TYR A 105 5.83 2.07 1.21
C TYR A 105 5.69 0.87 0.27
N LEU A 106 5.08 1.02 -0.88
CA LEU A 106 5.03 -0.03 -1.88
C LEU A 106 6.19 0.09 -2.88
N GLY A 107 6.37 1.27 -3.45
CA GLY A 107 7.41 1.54 -4.44
C GLY A 107 8.78 1.74 -3.79
N ARG A 108 8.99 2.91 -3.14
CA ARG A 108 10.31 3.33 -2.67
C ARG A 108 10.95 2.40 -1.64
N HIS A 109 10.15 1.80 -0.75
CA HIS A 109 10.65 0.91 0.30
C HIS A 109 10.69 -0.56 -0.12
N ASN A 110 9.88 -0.97 -1.12
CA ASN A 110 9.73 -2.38 -1.49
C ASN A 110 9.85 -2.65 -3.00
N ASP A 111 10.18 -1.65 -3.79
CA ASP A 111 10.41 -1.74 -5.25
C ASP A 111 9.24 -2.33 -6.07
N ILE A 112 8.01 -2.16 -5.58
CA ILE A 112 6.79 -2.66 -6.24
C ILE A 112 6.12 -1.51 -6.98
N TYR A 113 6.46 -1.32 -8.26
CA TYR A 113 5.92 -0.27 -9.13
C TYR A 113 5.04 -0.82 -10.25
N THR A 114 5.36 -1.99 -10.78
CA THR A 114 4.75 -2.55 -11.99
C THR A 114 3.41 -3.22 -11.70
N ALA A 115 3.31 -4.05 -10.68
CA ALA A 115 2.11 -4.83 -10.39
C ALA A 115 0.81 -3.99 -10.27
N PRO A 116 0.78 -2.81 -9.61
CA PRO A 116 -0.42 -1.96 -9.62
C PRO A 116 -0.80 -1.48 -11.02
N ARG A 117 0.18 -1.15 -11.87
CA ARG A 117 -0.05 -0.69 -13.24
C ARG A 117 -0.52 -1.80 -14.16
N GLU A 118 0.07 -2.99 -14.03
CA GLU A 118 -0.31 -4.16 -14.81
C GLU A 118 -1.75 -4.56 -14.55
N ILE A 119 -2.17 -4.61 -13.28
CA ILE A 119 -3.56 -4.98 -12.97
C ILE A 119 -4.56 -3.92 -13.44
N VAL A 120 -4.24 -2.64 -13.28
CA VAL A 120 -5.12 -1.57 -13.75
C VAL A 120 -5.14 -1.51 -15.28
N GLY A 121 -3.99 -1.61 -15.92
CA GLY A 121 -3.86 -1.59 -17.39
C GLY A 121 -4.44 -2.84 -18.07
N SER A 122 -4.69 -3.92 -17.32
CA SER A 122 -5.36 -5.12 -17.87
C SER A 122 -6.87 -4.92 -18.08
N ILE A 123 -7.47 -3.88 -17.48
CA ILE A 123 -8.89 -3.59 -17.63
C ILE A 123 -9.12 -2.91 -18.99
N GLY A 124 -9.92 -3.52 -19.85
CA GLY A 124 -10.24 -2.94 -21.15
C GLY A 124 -10.93 -1.57 -21.02
N GLY A 125 -10.56 -0.60 -21.85
CA GLY A 125 -11.12 0.76 -21.82
C GLY A 125 -10.49 1.68 -20.78
N ILE A 126 -9.45 1.25 -20.06
CA ILE A 126 -8.70 2.11 -19.13
C ILE A 126 -7.42 2.61 -19.79
N GLU A 127 -7.20 3.92 -19.75
CA GLU A 127 -5.94 4.60 -20.13
C GLU A 127 -5.27 5.13 -18.87
N ILE A 128 -4.03 4.69 -18.60
CA ILE A 128 -3.26 5.20 -17.47
C ILE A 128 -2.55 6.49 -17.89
N ARG A 129 -2.84 7.57 -17.18
CA ARG A 129 -2.19 8.89 -17.29
C ARG A 129 -1.22 9.08 -16.15
N GLU A 130 0.07 8.98 -16.43
CA GLU A 130 1.09 9.10 -15.40
C GLU A 130 1.27 10.56 -14.94
N MET A 131 1.48 10.73 -13.66
CA MET A 131 1.90 12.01 -13.10
C MET A 131 3.34 12.31 -13.47
N LYS A 132 3.72 13.58 -13.49
CA LYS A 132 5.09 14.01 -13.81
C LYS A 132 6.13 13.35 -12.90
N ARG A 133 5.84 13.27 -11.59
CA ARG A 133 6.68 12.59 -10.59
C ARG A 133 6.08 11.22 -10.30
N GLN A 134 6.56 10.19 -10.95
CA GLN A 134 6.09 8.81 -10.87
C GLN A 134 7.22 7.82 -10.60
N GLY A 135 6.88 6.58 -10.30
CA GLY A 135 7.84 5.50 -10.07
C GLY A 135 8.84 5.87 -8.95
N THR A 136 10.12 5.70 -9.20
CA THR A 136 11.18 6.01 -8.23
C THR A 136 11.28 7.50 -7.88
N GLN A 137 10.77 8.38 -8.73
CA GLN A 137 10.70 9.82 -8.50
C GLN A 137 9.36 10.28 -7.91
N SER A 138 8.48 9.34 -7.55
CA SER A 138 7.16 9.65 -7.03
C SER A 138 7.20 10.61 -5.85
N PHE A 139 6.31 11.62 -5.88
CA PHE A 139 6.16 12.59 -4.80
C PHE A 139 5.33 12.01 -3.65
N CYS A 140 5.58 12.49 -2.44
CA CYS A 140 4.88 12.04 -1.25
C CYS A 140 3.39 12.39 -1.29
N CYS A 141 2.54 11.55 -0.69
CA CYS A 141 1.12 11.86 -0.49
C CYS A 141 0.87 12.87 0.64
N GLY A 142 1.85 13.11 1.51
CA GLY A 142 1.72 14.02 2.65
C GLY A 142 1.01 13.43 3.88
N ALA A 143 0.64 12.13 3.86
CA ALA A 143 -0.13 11.53 4.95
C ALA A 143 0.67 10.50 5.78
N GLY A 144 1.67 9.85 5.18
CA GLY A 144 2.48 8.83 5.84
C GLY A 144 3.32 9.35 7.00
N GLY A 145 3.82 8.44 7.83
CA GLY A 145 4.69 8.77 8.96
C GLY A 145 4.02 9.60 10.06
N GLY A 146 2.70 9.50 10.20
CA GLY A 146 1.94 10.28 11.18
C GLY A 146 1.63 11.72 10.73
N ARG A 147 2.08 12.15 9.57
CA ARG A 147 1.89 13.53 9.09
C ARG A 147 0.41 13.93 8.92
N MET A 148 -0.47 12.98 8.65
CA MET A 148 -1.92 13.24 8.57
C MET A 148 -2.50 13.83 9.88
N TRP A 149 -1.78 13.69 10.99
CA TRP A 149 -2.18 14.21 12.31
C TRP A 149 -1.49 15.54 12.64
N MET A 150 -0.61 16.02 11.77
CA MET A 150 0.19 17.23 11.97
C MET A 150 -0.29 18.34 11.02
N GLU A 151 -0.28 19.58 11.52
CA GLU A 151 -0.52 20.74 10.68
C GLU A 151 0.76 21.15 9.95
N GLU A 152 0.63 21.39 8.64
CA GLU A 152 1.70 21.98 7.83
C GLU A 152 1.48 23.49 7.78
N SER A 153 2.26 24.23 8.55
CA SER A 153 2.18 25.70 8.64
C SER A 153 3.22 26.42 7.77
N VAL A 154 4.18 25.70 7.22
CA VAL A 154 5.29 26.26 6.43
C VAL A 154 5.24 25.75 4.99
N GLY A 155 5.26 26.66 4.02
CA GLY A 155 5.28 26.31 2.60
C GLY A 155 3.95 25.78 2.07
N LYS A 156 4.02 25.01 0.98
CA LYS A 156 2.85 24.36 0.38
C LYS A 156 2.58 23.01 1.07
N LYS A 157 1.31 22.73 1.32
CA LYS A 157 0.90 21.41 1.82
C LYS A 157 1.21 20.34 0.78
N VAL A 158 1.96 19.32 1.18
CA VAL A 158 2.43 18.22 0.30
C VAL A 158 1.26 17.50 -0.37
N ASN A 159 0.19 17.22 0.37
CA ASN A 159 -1.00 16.56 -0.17
C ASN A 159 -1.71 17.40 -1.24
N ILE A 160 -1.78 18.72 -1.08
CA ILE A 160 -2.38 19.62 -2.08
C ILE A 160 -1.53 19.63 -3.35
N GLU A 161 -0.21 19.76 -3.21
CA GLU A 161 0.70 19.74 -4.37
C GLU A 161 0.59 18.41 -5.14
N ARG A 162 0.53 17.27 -4.40
CA ARG A 162 0.35 15.96 -5.03
C ARG A 162 -1.01 15.81 -5.72
N SER A 163 -2.07 16.28 -5.11
CA SER A 163 -3.41 16.26 -5.71
C SER A 163 -3.49 17.12 -6.95
N GLN A 164 -2.84 18.28 -6.94
CA GLN A 164 -2.77 19.17 -8.12
C GLN A 164 -2.02 18.49 -9.27
N GLU A 165 -0.91 17.82 -9.01
CA GLU A 165 -0.19 17.05 -10.02
C GLU A 165 -1.05 15.92 -10.61
N ALA A 166 -1.89 15.28 -9.80
CA ALA A 166 -2.84 14.28 -10.30
C ALA A 166 -3.91 14.91 -11.21
N ILE A 167 -4.47 16.07 -10.83
CA ILE A 167 -5.44 16.80 -11.65
C ILE A 167 -4.82 17.24 -13.00
N GLU A 168 -3.57 17.66 -13.00
CA GLU A 168 -2.85 18.08 -14.21
C GLU A 168 -2.69 16.96 -15.25
N THR A 169 -2.84 15.68 -14.87
CA THR A 169 -2.82 14.56 -15.83
C THR A 169 -4.02 14.54 -16.75
N GLY A 170 -5.10 15.24 -16.41
CA GLY A 170 -6.38 15.17 -17.11
C GLY A 170 -7.06 13.79 -16.97
N ALA A 171 -6.80 13.07 -15.89
CA ALA A 171 -7.56 11.88 -15.50
C ALA A 171 -8.99 12.26 -15.08
N ASP A 172 -9.93 11.32 -15.28
CA ASP A 172 -11.36 11.49 -14.99
C ASP A 172 -11.67 11.49 -13.49
#